data_9f7717d0b490f5aa5b316d74a9b7f06f
#
_entry.id   9f7717d0b490f5aa5b316d74a9b7f06f
#
_cell.length_a   1.000
_cell.length_b   1.000
_cell.length_c   1.000
_cell.angle_alpha   90.00
_cell.angle_beta   90.00
_cell.angle_gamma   90.00
#
_symmetry.space_group_name_H-M   'P 1'
#
loop_
_entity.id
_entity.type
_entity.pdbx_description
1 polymer ?
#
loop_
_entity_poly.entity_id
_entity_poly.type
_entity_poly.pdbx_seq_one_letter_code
_entity_poly.pdbx_strand_id
1 'polypeptide(L)'
;GIDWPDVQFAYGGSDAAGNPDTMVEALGLTGVQFINVRNGCAAGGSALFSAQMAIKSGEFDLGIAVGFDKHPRGAFNALPSEYNLPEWYGDAGYMITTQFFGAKIMRYMHEHGISPTSLGRVAEKAFRNAVHAPHAWRREPVALETIMEAPLVSDPYTKFMFCSPAEGGVALVLASEKKARELGKPLVRLKAATMRTRPPGSFEVFAPCVDIQPAGSGPRGSATRIASADAFRLAGIGPEDIAVAQLQDTEAGAEIM
;
A
#
# COMPACT_ATOMS: atom_id res chain seq x y z
N GLY A 1 -2.21 -30.48 -4.53
CA GLY A 1 -2.58 -29.07 -4.70
C GLY A 1 -3.61 -28.65 -3.67
N ILE A 2 -4.07 -27.43 -3.77
CA ILE A 2 -5.22 -26.90 -3.04
C ILE A 2 -6.29 -26.66 -4.09
N ASP A 3 -7.47 -27.18 -3.87
CA ASP A 3 -8.62 -26.95 -4.72
C ASP A 3 -9.61 -25.97 -4.06
N TRP A 4 -10.51 -25.37 -4.84
CA TRP A 4 -11.47 -24.40 -4.31
C TRP A 4 -12.29 -24.89 -3.11
N PRO A 5 -12.76 -26.13 -3.04
CA PRO A 5 -13.44 -26.65 -1.85
C PRO A 5 -12.61 -26.68 -0.57
N ASP A 6 -11.28 -26.66 -0.69
CA ASP A 6 -10.40 -26.60 0.50
C ASP A 6 -10.30 -25.19 1.09
N VAL A 7 -10.59 -24.16 0.29
CA VAL A 7 -10.48 -22.75 0.68
C VAL A 7 -11.73 -22.34 1.46
N GLN A 8 -11.55 -21.99 2.70
CA GLN A 8 -12.66 -21.73 3.62
C GLN A 8 -13.15 -20.28 3.60
N PHE A 9 -12.27 -19.33 3.25
CA PHE A 9 -12.61 -17.91 3.15
C PHE A 9 -11.72 -17.18 2.15
N ALA A 10 -12.21 -16.06 1.65
CA ALA A 10 -11.41 -15.08 0.91
C ALA A 10 -11.75 -13.66 1.37
N TYR A 11 -10.74 -12.86 1.67
CA TYR A 11 -10.88 -11.44 1.95
C TYR A 11 -10.11 -10.64 0.91
N GLY A 12 -10.74 -9.63 0.37
CA GLY A 12 -10.05 -8.81 -0.60
C GLY A 12 -10.96 -7.85 -1.32
N GLY A 13 -10.42 -7.20 -2.31
CA GLY A 13 -11.20 -6.27 -3.09
C GLY A 13 -10.34 -5.35 -3.93
N SER A 14 -11.04 -4.43 -4.55
CA SER A 14 -10.49 -3.37 -5.37
C SER A 14 -11.11 -2.03 -4.98
N ASP A 15 -10.54 -0.96 -5.49
CA ASP A 15 -11.16 0.37 -5.42
C ASP A 15 -11.97 0.69 -6.69
N ALA A 16 -11.42 0.42 -7.87
CA ALA A 16 -12.00 0.77 -9.15
C ALA A 16 -12.45 -0.42 -10.03
N ALA A 17 -11.91 -1.63 -9.82
CA ALA A 17 -12.19 -2.79 -10.67
C ALA A 17 -13.49 -3.55 -10.31
N GLY A 18 -14.24 -3.10 -9.32
CA GLY A 18 -15.49 -3.71 -8.91
C GLY A 18 -15.38 -4.58 -7.66
N ASN A 19 -16.40 -5.37 -7.39
CA ASN A 19 -16.48 -6.26 -6.24
C ASN A 19 -16.12 -7.72 -6.63
N PRO A 20 -16.09 -8.66 -5.66
CA PRO A 20 -15.77 -10.07 -5.93
C PRO A 20 -16.66 -10.78 -6.91
N ASP A 21 -17.92 -10.35 -7.06
CA ASP A 21 -18.84 -10.96 -8.01
C ASP A 21 -18.36 -10.85 -9.47
N THR A 22 -17.54 -9.83 -9.75
CA THR A 22 -16.94 -9.68 -11.08
C THR A 22 -15.95 -10.81 -11.42
N MET A 23 -15.45 -11.53 -10.43
CA MET A 23 -14.53 -12.65 -10.63
C MET A 23 -15.24 -13.95 -10.99
N VAL A 24 -16.56 -14.06 -10.76
CA VAL A 24 -17.33 -15.28 -11.05
C VAL A 24 -17.27 -15.66 -12.54
N GLU A 25 -17.22 -14.66 -13.42
CA GLU A 25 -17.07 -14.93 -14.86
C GLU A 25 -15.78 -15.68 -15.19
N ALA A 26 -14.67 -15.33 -14.51
CA ALA A 26 -13.36 -15.93 -14.77
C ALA A 26 -13.10 -17.21 -13.97
N LEU A 27 -13.62 -17.29 -12.74
CA LEU A 27 -13.33 -18.37 -11.80
C LEU A 27 -14.47 -19.40 -11.68
N GLY A 28 -15.66 -19.05 -12.13
CA GLY A 28 -16.87 -19.82 -11.87
C GLY A 28 -17.35 -19.67 -10.41
N LEU A 29 -18.35 -20.46 -10.04
CA LEU A 29 -18.87 -20.51 -8.69
C LEU A 29 -17.98 -21.39 -7.81
N THR A 30 -17.13 -20.79 -7.04
CA THR A 30 -16.14 -21.50 -6.20
C THR A 30 -16.72 -22.04 -4.89
N GLY A 31 -17.85 -21.49 -4.42
CA GLY A 31 -18.42 -21.78 -3.10
C GLY A 31 -17.69 -21.11 -1.93
N VAL A 32 -16.61 -20.39 -2.18
CA VAL A 32 -15.85 -19.68 -1.14
C VAL A 32 -16.63 -18.45 -0.69
N GLN A 33 -16.77 -18.30 0.64
CA GLN A 33 -17.31 -17.07 1.20
C GLN A 33 -16.29 -15.93 1.00
N PHE A 34 -16.70 -14.87 0.32
CA PHE A 34 -15.87 -13.74 0.01
C PHE A 34 -16.34 -12.49 0.76
N ILE A 35 -15.43 -11.83 1.49
CA ILE A 35 -15.70 -10.53 2.11
C ILE A 35 -14.92 -9.46 1.37
N ASN A 36 -15.67 -8.49 0.82
CA ASN A 36 -15.07 -7.35 0.14
C ASN A 36 -14.47 -6.37 1.15
N VAL A 37 -13.19 -6.08 0.96
CA VAL A 37 -12.42 -5.12 1.78
C VAL A 37 -12.13 -3.88 0.95
N ARG A 38 -12.70 -2.75 1.33
CA ARG A 38 -12.43 -1.47 0.69
C ARG A 38 -11.76 -0.51 1.67
N ASN A 39 -10.51 -0.16 1.39
CA ASN A 39 -9.72 0.76 2.21
C ASN A 39 -8.73 1.56 1.36
N GLY A 40 -9.17 2.03 0.18
CA GLY A 40 -8.32 2.76 -0.77
C GLY A 40 -7.00 2.02 -1.04
N CYS A 41 -5.89 2.73 -1.06
CA CYS A 41 -4.55 2.16 -1.27
C CYS A 41 -4.14 1.09 -0.24
N ALA A 42 -4.78 1.05 0.93
CA ALA A 42 -4.52 0.07 1.98
C ALA A 42 -5.41 -1.19 1.89
N ALA A 43 -6.23 -1.35 0.85
CA ALA A 43 -7.17 -2.46 0.73
C ALA A 43 -6.47 -3.83 0.81
N GLY A 44 -5.37 -4.04 0.06
CA GLY A 44 -4.61 -5.29 0.09
C GLY A 44 -4.01 -5.61 1.47
N GLY A 45 -3.43 -4.61 2.13
CA GLY A 45 -2.92 -4.76 3.50
C GLY A 45 -4.02 -5.07 4.52
N SER A 46 -5.19 -4.45 4.35
CA SER A 46 -6.36 -4.70 5.19
C SER A 46 -6.92 -6.11 4.97
N ALA A 47 -6.92 -6.60 3.74
CA ALA A 47 -7.31 -7.97 3.41
C ALA A 47 -6.38 -8.99 4.06
N LEU A 48 -5.06 -8.77 4.00
CA LEU A 48 -4.07 -9.61 4.65
C LEU A 48 -4.24 -9.61 6.18
N PHE A 49 -4.44 -8.43 6.77
CA PHE A 49 -4.70 -8.31 8.20
C PHE A 49 -5.96 -9.08 8.62
N SER A 50 -7.06 -8.92 7.86
CA SER A 50 -8.32 -9.64 8.11
C SER A 50 -8.15 -11.16 7.98
N ALA A 51 -7.44 -11.61 6.97
CA ALA A 51 -7.14 -13.03 6.77
C ALA A 51 -6.29 -13.61 7.92
N GLN A 52 -5.29 -12.86 8.40
CA GLN A 52 -4.52 -13.26 9.59
C GLN A 52 -5.43 -13.40 10.83
N MET A 53 -6.37 -12.46 11.02
CA MET A 53 -7.31 -12.53 12.15
C MET A 53 -8.24 -13.74 12.05
N ALA A 54 -8.72 -14.07 10.84
CA ALA A 54 -9.54 -15.25 10.60
C ALA A 54 -8.82 -16.56 10.97
N ILE A 55 -7.56 -16.69 10.56
CA ILE A 55 -6.75 -17.87 10.95
C ILE A 55 -6.46 -17.86 12.46
N LYS A 56 -6.13 -16.71 13.05
CA LYS A 56 -5.84 -16.61 14.49
C LYS A 56 -7.05 -16.83 15.39
N SER A 57 -8.26 -16.60 14.89
CA SER A 57 -9.48 -16.91 15.64
C SER A 57 -9.68 -18.41 15.89
N GLY A 58 -9.04 -19.26 15.07
CA GLY A 58 -9.23 -20.70 15.08
C GLY A 58 -10.46 -21.20 14.34
N GLU A 59 -11.25 -20.31 13.75
CA GLU A 59 -12.43 -20.67 12.95
C GLU A 59 -12.04 -21.26 11.58
N PHE A 60 -10.89 -20.84 11.05
CA PHE A 60 -10.44 -21.21 9.71
C PHE A 60 -8.98 -21.66 9.72
N ASP A 61 -8.69 -22.64 8.89
CA ASP A 61 -7.33 -23.19 8.70
C ASP A 61 -6.70 -22.80 7.36
N LEU A 62 -7.51 -22.42 6.36
CA LEU A 62 -7.04 -22.11 5.00
C LEU A 62 -7.90 -21.05 4.33
N GLY A 63 -7.27 -20.01 3.86
CA GLY A 63 -7.96 -18.93 3.16
C GLY A 63 -7.05 -18.10 2.26
N ILE A 64 -7.64 -17.11 1.63
CA ILE A 64 -6.97 -16.27 0.63
C ILE A 64 -7.15 -14.78 0.99
N ALA A 65 -6.06 -14.02 0.90
CA ALA A 65 -6.11 -12.56 0.83
C ALA A 65 -5.85 -12.12 -0.61
N VAL A 66 -6.73 -11.31 -1.18
CA VAL A 66 -6.67 -10.89 -2.58
C VAL A 66 -6.70 -9.38 -2.68
N GLY A 67 -5.81 -8.80 -3.48
CA GLY A 67 -5.88 -7.42 -3.94
C GLY A 67 -5.85 -7.41 -5.46
N PHE A 68 -6.77 -6.70 -6.07
CA PHE A 68 -6.79 -6.52 -7.52
C PHE A 68 -7.34 -5.13 -7.85
N ASP A 69 -6.84 -4.54 -8.91
CA ASP A 69 -7.41 -3.28 -9.38
C ASP A 69 -7.14 -3.02 -10.86
N LYS A 70 -7.91 -2.10 -11.42
CA LYS A 70 -7.78 -1.60 -12.79
C LYS A 70 -8.18 -0.13 -12.79
N HIS A 71 -7.20 0.74 -12.56
CA HIS A 71 -7.47 2.17 -12.49
C HIS A 71 -7.62 2.81 -13.87
N PRO A 72 -8.71 3.55 -14.13
CA PRO A 72 -8.85 4.36 -15.34
C PRO A 72 -7.89 5.57 -15.30
N ARG A 73 -7.74 6.24 -16.43
CA ARG A 73 -7.08 7.54 -16.47
C ARG A 73 -7.82 8.54 -15.58
N GLY A 74 -7.11 9.35 -14.82
CA GLY A 74 -7.71 10.31 -13.89
C GLY A 74 -8.17 9.72 -12.56
N ALA A 75 -7.92 8.45 -12.28
CA ALA A 75 -8.32 7.76 -11.06
C ALA A 75 -7.84 8.42 -9.75
N PHE A 76 -6.79 9.24 -9.82
CA PHE A 76 -6.24 9.91 -8.63
C PHE A 76 -6.79 11.32 -8.42
N ASN A 77 -7.74 11.77 -9.24
CA ASN A 77 -8.44 13.01 -9.06
C ASN A 77 -9.73 12.74 -8.28
N ALA A 78 -9.83 13.30 -7.09
CA ALA A 78 -11.02 13.21 -6.26
C ALA A 78 -11.67 14.59 -6.12
N LEU A 79 -12.98 14.63 -5.93
CA LEU A 79 -13.72 15.85 -5.64
C LEU A 79 -13.91 16.00 -4.13
N PRO A 80 -13.79 17.20 -3.55
CA PRO A 80 -14.03 17.42 -2.13
C PRO A 80 -15.40 16.90 -1.67
N SER A 81 -16.43 17.07 -2.48
CA SER A 81 -17.81 16.63 -2.20
C SER A 81 -17.96 15.13 -2.00
N GLU A 82 -17.11 14.30 -2.62
CA GLU A 82 -17.11 12.84 -2.46
C GLU A 82 -16.66 12.40 -1.05
N TYR A 83 -15.99 13.30 -0.33
CA TYR A 83 -15.46 13.09 1.01
C TYR A 83 -16.10 14.01 2.07
N ASN A 84 -17.17 14.70 1.71
CA ASN A 84 -17.81 15.72 2.56
C ASN A 84 -16.83 16.80 3.05
N LEU A 85 -15.90 17.20 2.19
CA LEU A 85 -14.93 18.25 2.46
C LEU A 85 -15.35 19.57 1.80
N PRO A 86 -14.95 20.72 2.36
CA PRO A 86 -15.19 22.01 1.76
C PRO A 86 -14.52 22.16 0.37
N GLU A 87 -15.12 22.91 -0.54
CA GLU A 87 -14.63 23.11 -1.92
C GLU A 87 -13.19 23.64 -1.97
N TRP A 88 -12.81 24.49 -1.02
CA TRP A 88 -11.47 25.06 -0.98
C TRP A 88 -10.33 24.02 -0.90
N TYR A 89 -10.64 22.79 -0.50
CA TYR A 89 -9.66 21.70 -0.57
C TYR A 89 -9.26 21.38 -2.01
N GLY A 90 -10.23 21.41 -2.92
CA GLY A 90 -9.98 21.27 -4.35
C GLY A 90 -9.18 22.44 -4.90
N ASP A 91 -9.59 23.66 -4.55
CA ASP A 91 -8.95 24.90 -4.98
C ASP A 91 -7.48 24.99 -4.50
N ALA A 92 -7.21 24.51 -3.30
CA ALA A 92 -5.86 24.43 -2.75
C ALA A 92 -5.01 23.26 -3.31
N GLY A 93 -5.59 22.40 -4.16
CA GLY A 93 -4.89 21.27 -4.75
C GLY A 93 -4.76 20.03 -3.84
N TYR A 94 -5.37 20.04 -2.67
CA TYR A 94 -5.25 18.90 -1.73
C TYR A 94 -6.03 17.65 -2.14
N MET A 95 -6.87 17.74 -3.17
CA MET A 95 -7.62 16.59 -3.69
C MET A 95 -6.94 15.89 -4.86
N ILE A 96 -5.82 16.43 -5.35
CA ILE A 96 -5.01 15.80 -6.38
C ILE A 96 -3.87 15.04 -5.72
N THR A 97 -3.86 13.72 -5.87
CA THR A 97 -2.91 12.83 -5.19
C THR A 97 -1.45 13.25 -5.38
N THR A 98 -1.06 13.67 -6.57
CA THR A 98 0.31 14.10 -6.85
C THR A 98 0.71 15.35 -6.07
N GLN A 99 -0.19 16.34 -5.96
CA GLN A 99 0.06 17.58 -5.21
C GLN A 99 0.17 17.32 -3.71
N PHE A 100 -0.72 16.50 -3.21
CA PHE A 100 -0.77 16.07 -1.85
C PHE A 100 0.54 15.36 -1.40
N PHE A 101 1.04 14.39 -2.17
CA PHE A 101 2.32 13.75 -1.86
C PHE A 101 3.51 14.68 -2.11
N GLY A 102 3.42 15.57 -3.12
CA GLY A 102 4.42 16.60 -3.36
C GLY A 102 4.59 17.52 -2.16
N ALA A 103 3.50 18.07 -1.63
CA ALA A 103 3.54 18.92 -0.44
C ALA A 103 4.12 18.20 0.79
N LYS A 104 3.79 16.92 0.96
CA LYS A 104 4.30 16.09 2.05
C LYS A 104 5.82 15.92 1.98
N ILE A 105 6.34 15.52 0.81
CA ILE A 105 7.77 15.31 0.67
C ILE A 105 8.57 16.62 0.69
N MET A 106 8.04 17.71 0.14
CA MET A 106 8.70 19.02 0.22
C MET A 106 8.95 19.44 1.66
N ARG A 107 7.97 19.26 2.53
CA ARG A 107 8.14 19.52 3.96
C ARG A 107 9.23 18.66 4.57
N TYR A 108 9.18 17.34 4.31
CA TYR A 108 10.20 16.41 4.83
C TYR A 108 11.60 16.75 4.32
N MET A 109 11.73 17.06 3.03
CA MET A 109 12.99 17.50 2.44
C MET A 109 13.54 18.77 3.10
N HIS A 110 12.67 19.74 3.38
CA HIS A 110 13.04 20.98 4.07
C HIS A 110 13.52 20.70 5.50
N GLU A 111 12.79 19.89 6.26
CA GLU A 111 13.10 19.57 7.65
C GLU A 111 14.37 18.74 7.81
N HIS A 112 14.68 17.89 6.82
CA HIS A 112 15.80 16.93 6.90
C HIS A 112 16.93 17.19 5.90
N GLY A 113 16.90 18.27 5.14
CA GLY A 113 17.94 18.62 4.17
C GLY A 113 18.07 17.59 3.02
N ILE A 114 16.98 16.96 2.59
CA ILE A 114 17.00 15.97 1.52
C ILE A 114 17.01 16.66 0.16
N SER A 115 17.93 16.26 -0.71
CA SER A 115 18.00 16.81 -2.07
C SER A 115 17.00 16.17 -3.02
N PRO A 116 16.48 16.90 -4.05
CA PRO A 116 15.65 16.32 -5.09
C PRO A 116 16.30 15.13 -5.83
N THR A 117 17.62 15.12 -5.95
CA THR A 117 18.36 14.01 -6.55
C THR A 117 18.17 12.70 -5.78
N SER A 118 17.90 12.75 -4.47
CA SER A 118 17.61 11.56 -3.67
C SER A 118 16.32 10.88 -4.14
N LEU A 119 15.30 11.64 -4.51
CA LEU A 119 14.06 11.11 -5.11
C LEU A 119 14.33 10.44 -6.45
N GLY A 120 15.14 11.08 -7.29
CA GLY A 120 15.57 10.50 -8.57
C GLY A 120 16.27 9.16 -8.40
N ARG A 121 17.15 9.05 -7.40
CA ARG A 121 17.89 7.80 -7.09
C ARG A 121 16.98 6.68 -6.60
N VAL A 122 15.92 7.00 -5.86
CA VAL A 122 14.91 6.00 -5.48
C VAL A 122 14.23 5.44 -6.72
N ALA A 123 13.78 6.31 -7.62
CA ALA A 123 13.16 5.89 -8.88
C ALA A 123 14.12 5.10 -9.76
N GLU A 124 15.37 5.55 -9.93
CA GLU A 124 16.42 4.84 -10.68
C GLU A 124 16.63 3.41 -10.13
N LYS A 125 16.73 3.27 -8.79
CA LYS A 125 16.83 1.97 -8.13
C LYS A 125 15.63 1.09 -8.43
N ALA A 126 14.41 1.63 -8.36
CA ALA A 126 13.19 0.89 -8.62
C ALA A 126 13.15 0.37 -10.08
N PHE A 127 13.46 1.21 -11.06
CA PHE A 127 13.55 0.78 -12.46
C PHE A 127 14.64 -0.26 -12.69
N ARG A 128 15.81 -0.12 -12.08
CA ARG A 128 16.88 -1.10 -12.15
C ARG A 128 16.46 -2.46 -11.57
N ASN A 129 15.78 -2.46 -10.45
CA ASN A 129 15.29 -3.69 -9.80
C ASN A 129 14.17 -4.35 -10.62
N ALA A 130 13.31 -3.56 -11.28
CA ALA A 130 12.20 -4.04 -12.08
C ALA A 130 12.65 -4.92 -13.26
N VAL A 131 13.88 -4.77 -13.75
CA VAL A 131 14.45 -5.65 -14.80
C VAL A 131 14.39 -7.12 -14.38
N HIS A 132 14.55 -7.40 -13.10
CA HIS A 132 14.56 -8.74 -12.53
C HIS A 132 13.17 -9.24 -12.08
N ALA A 133 12.15 -8.39 -12.15
CA ALA A 133 10.78 -8.73 -11.72
C ALA A 133 9.92 -9.14 -12.92
N PRO A 134 9.63 -10.44 -13.15
CA PRO A 134 8.94 -10.92 -14.34
C PRO A 134 7.50 -10.38 -14.48
N HIS A 135 6.88 -9.98 -13.38
CA HIS A 135 5.52 -9.43 -13.31
C HIS A 135 5.48 -7.89 -13.33
N ALA A 136 6.63 -7.21 -13.30
CA ALA A 136 6.65 -5.77 -13.44
C ALA A 136 6.34 -5.38 -14.89
N TRP A 137 5.45 -4.40 -15.08
CA TRP A 137 5.08 -3.97 -16.44
C TRP A 137 6.08 -2.99 -17.07
N ARG A 138 6.90 -2.32 -16.24
CA ARG A 138 8.04 -1.51 -16.68
C ARG A 138 9.32 -2.22 -16.30
N ARG A 139 10.03 -2.77 -17.27
CA ARG A 139 11.19 -3.63 -17.05
C ARG A 139 12.46 -3.13 -17.71
N GLU A 140 12.47 -1.87 -18.10
CA GLU A 140 13.66 -1.23 -18.67
C GLU A 140 14.27 -0.27 -17.66
N PRO A 141 15.59 -0.26 -17.49
CA PRO A 141 16.25 0.71 -16.61
C PRO A 141 16.10 2.13 -17.19
N VAL A 142 15.98 3.10 -16.30
CA VAL A 142 15.91 4.53 -16.67
C VAL A 142 17.03 5.25 -15.94
N ALA A 143 17.84 6.00 -16.68
CA ALA A 143 18.97 6.74 -16.13
C ALA A 143 18.49 7.91 -15.24
N LEU A 144 19.29 8.25 -14.24
CA LEU A 144 18.99 9.32 -13.30
C LEU A 144 18.71 10.65 -14.00
N GLU A 145 19.52 11.01 -15.00
CA GLU A 145 19.36 12.25 -15.78
C GLU A 145 17.98 12.29 -16.46
N THR A 146 17.59 11.19 -17.10
CA THR A 146 16.27 11.06 -17.75
C THR A 146 15.12 11.21 -16.72
N ILE A 147 15.30 10.68 -15.53
CA ILE A 147 14.31 10.79 -14.45
C ILE A 147 14.19 12.24 -13.99
N MET A 148 15.32 12.91 -13.78
CA MET A 148 15.37 14.29 -13.26
C MET A 148 14.86 15.32 -14.29
N GLU A 149 15.11 15.08 -15.57
CA GLU A 149 14.74 15.98 -16.68
C GLU A 149 13.31 15.73 -17.19
N ALA A 150 12.65 14.66 -16.71
CA ALA A 150 11.29 14.36 -17.13
C ALA A 150 10.29 15.46 -16.70
N PRO A 151 9.16 15.62 -17.42
CA PRO A 151 8.15 16.59 -17.05
C PRO A 151 7.69 16.45 -15.59
N LEU A 152 7.52 17.60 -14.93
CA LEU A 152 6.96 17.64 -13.57
C LEU A 152 5.50 17.18 -13.59
N VAL A 153 5.14 16.39 -12.57
CA VAL A 153 3.76 16.02 -12.25
C VAL A 153 3.24 16.92 -11.13
N SER A 154 4.06 17.11 -10.12
CA SER A 154 3.87 18.05 -9.01
C SER A 154 5.22 18.19 -8.31
N ASP A 155 5.70 19.42 -8.14
CA ASP A 155 6.98 19.66 -7.51
C ASP A 155 7.08 18.95 -6.15
N PRO A 156 8.17 18.20 -5.86
CA PRO A 156 9.40 18.00 -6.63
C PRO A 156 9.37 16.77 -7.57
N TYR A 157 8.23 16.14 -7.78
CA TYR A 157 8.11 14.89 -8.53
C TYR A 157 8.05 15.09 -10.02
N THR A 158 8.96 14.44 -10.73
CA THR A 158 8.85 14.23 -12.17
C THR A 158 8.02 12.99 -12.48
N LYS A 159 7.67 12.81 -13.74
CA LYS A 159 6.84 11.70 -14.25
C LYS A 159 7.32 10.31 -13.80
N PHE A 160 8.62 10.12 -13.68
CA PHE A 160 9.19 8.81 -13.30
C PHE A 160 9.29 8.58 -11.80
N MET A 161 9.08 9.61 -10.99
CA MET A 161 9.12 9.55 -9.53
C MET A 161 7.75 9.26 -8.89
N PHE A 162 6.70 9.15 -9.71
CA PHE A 162 5.33 8.91 -9.27
C PHE A 162 4.74 7.70 -10.00
N CYS A 163 3.91 6.91 -9.29
CA CYS A 163 3.25 5.77 -9.90
C CYS A 163 2.28 6.20 -11.01
N SER A 164 2.03 5.29 -11.94
CA SER A 164 1.00 5.48 -12.96
C SER A 164 -0.20 4.61 -12.64
N PRO A 165 -1.43 5.04 -13.02
CA PRO A 165 -2.56 4.14 -13.02
C PRO A 165 -2.21 2.86 -13.77
N ALA A 166 -2.50 1.72 -13.16
CA ALA A 166 -2.15 0.41 -13.69
C ALA A 166 -3.27 -0.60 -13.37
N GLU A 167 -3.10 -1.80 -13.86
CA GLU A 167 -3.96 -2.94 -13.54
C GLU A 167 -3.12 -4.13 -13.07
N GLY A 168 -3.70 -4.96 -12.22
CA GLY A 168 -3.04 -6.15 -11.72
C GLY A 168 -3.82 -6.80 -10.59
N GLY A 169 -3.36 -7.97 -10.19
CA GLY A 169 -3.91 -8.71 -9.05
C GLY A 169 -2.86 -9.56 -8.37
N VAL A 170 -3.01 -9.70 -7.07
CA VAL A 170 -2.17 -10.55 -6.21
C VAL A 170 -3.07 -11.33 -5.27
N ALA A 171 -2.80 -12.62 -5.14
CA ALA A 171 -3.44 -13.47 -4.15
C ALA A 171 -2.39 -14.12 -3.24
N LEU A 172 -2.63 -14.08 -1.95
CA LEU A 172 -1.81 -14.73 -0.93
C LEU A 172 -2.64 -15.84 -0.28
N VAL A 173 -2.12 -17.05 -0.28
CA VAL A 173 -2.73 -18.18 0.43
C VAL A 173 -2.20 -18.20 1.86
N LEU A 174 -3.11 -18.15 2.83
CA LEU A 174 -2.80 -18.21 4.24
C LEU A 174 -3.33 -19.51 4.84
N ALA A 175 -2.52 -20.12 5.69
CA ALA A 175 -2.91 -21.33 6.41
C ALA A 175 -2.51 -21.27 7.87
N SER A 176 -3.26 -21.99 8.73
CA SER A 176 -2.79 -22.29 10.07
C SER A 176 -1.49 -23.09 10.00
N GLU A 177 -0.66 -23.07 11.05
CA GLU A 177 0.58 -23.84 11.05
C GLU A 177 0.31 -25.34 10.86
N LYS A 178 -0.76 -25.86 11.45
CA LYS A 178 -1.18 -27.25 11.29
C LYS A 178 -1.45 -27.56 9.82
N LYS A 179 -2.34 -26.77 9.19
CA LYS A 179 -2.71 -26.98 7.79
C LYS A 179 -1.52 -26.81 6.85
N ALA A 180 -0.67 -25.82 7.10
CA ALA A 180 0.54 -25.60 6.30
C ALA A 180 1.51 -26.78 6.33
N ARG A 181 1.68 -27.42 7.50
CA ARG A 181 2.47 -28.66 7.63
C ARG A 181 1.85 -29.83 6.89
N GLU A 182 0.53 -29.99 6.96
CA GLU A 182 -0.21 -31.03 6.20
C GLU A 182 -0.03 -30.89 4.68
N LEU A 183 0.04 -29.67 4.19
CA LEU A 183 0.26 -29.39 2.77
C LEU A 183 1.66 -29.73 2.27
N GLY A 184 2.64 -29.92 3.16
CA GLY A 184 3.99 -30.36 2.83
C GLY A 184 4.78 -29.38 1.95
N LYS A 185 4.44 -28.08 1.95
CA LYS A 185 5.12 -27.03 1.18
C LYS A 185 6.12 -26.30 2.06
N PRO A 186 7.14 -25.66 1.46
CA PRO A 186 8.01 -24.74 2.20
C PRO A 186 7.20 -23.68 2.92
N LEU A 187 7.45 -23.50 4.22
CA LEU A 187 6.70 -22.59 5.05
C LEU A 187 7.33 -21.20 5.06
N VAL A 188 6.52 -20.20 4.75
CA VAL A 188 6.82 -18.80 5.02
C VAL A 188 5.90 -18.33 6.13
N ARG A 189 6.46 -17.92 7.25
CA ARG A 189 5.70 -17.51 8.42
C ARG A 189 5.36 -16.03 8.37
N LEU A 190 4.08 -15.71 8.39
CA LEU A 190 3.61 -14.34 8.66
C LEU A 190 3.73 -14.09 10.17
N LYS A 191 4.81 -13.43 10.61
CA LYS A 191 5.05 -13.16 12.03
C LYS A 191 4.07 -12.14 12.60
N ALA A 192 3.80 -11.07 11.86
CA ALA A 192 2.85 -10.02 12.24
C ALA A 192 2.25 -9.36 11.00
N ALA A 193 1.00 -8.95 11.10
CA ALA A 193 0.38 -7.92 10.28
C ALA A 193 -0.32 -6.95 11.21
N THR A 194 -0.17 -5.65 10.94
CA THR A 194 -0.76 -4.58 11.76
C THR A 194 -1.45 -3.57 10.88
N MET A 195 -2.48 -2.97 11.40
CA MET A 195 -3.19 -1.88 10.76
C MET A 195 -3.42 -0.78 11.79
N ARG A 196 -3.11 0.46 11.43
CA ARG A 196 -3.32 1.62 12.28
C ARG A 196 -3.92 2.76 11.48
N THR A 197 -4.71 3.54 12.14
CA THR A 197 -5.21 4.83 11.65
C THR A 197 -4.58 5.95 12.47
N ARG A 198 -4.85 7.17 12.08
CA ARG A 198 -4.35 8.34 12.81
C ARG A 198 -4.89 8.36 14.23
N PRO A 199 -4.07 8.77 15.22
CA PRO A 199 -4.55 8.89 16.60
C PRO A 199 -5.63 9.96 16.73
N PRO A 200 -6.56 9.84 17.70
CA PRO A 200 -7.50 10.88 18.02
C PRO A 200 -6.80 12.23 18.30
N GLY A 201 -7.36 13.32 17.81
CA GLY A 201 -6.79 14.65 17.94
C GLY A 201 -5.58 14.97 17.05
N SER A 202 -5.17 14.03 16.17
CA SER A 202 -4.32 14.38 15.04
C SER A 202 -5.14 15.15 14.02
N PHE A 203 -4.45 15.94 13.16
CA PHE A 203 -5.14 16.70 12.13
C PHE A 203 -5.76 15.73 11.11
N GLU A 204 -7.09 15.78 10.98
CA GLU A 204 -7.87 14.76 10.27
C GLU A 204 -8.09 15.07 8.81
N VAL A 205 -7.57 16.17 8.35
CA VAL A 205 -7.84 16.56 6.99
C VAL A 205 -7.04 15.68 6.04
N PHE A 206 -7.58 15.52 4.86
CA PHE A 206 -6.99 14.85 3.71
C PHE A 206 -5.68 15.51 3.24
N ALA A 207 -4.91 16.03 4.18
CA ALA A 207 -3.63 16.67 3.98
C ALA A 207 -2.59 16.01 4.88
N PRO A 208 -2.03 14.84 4.50
CA PRO A 208 -0.98 14.18 5.27
C PRO A 208 0.32 14.97 5.32
N CYS A 209 0.47 15.97 4.45
CA CYS A 209 1.55 16.95 4.57
C CYS A 209 1.45 17.78 5.86
N VAL A 210 0.31 17.75 6.52
CA VAL A 210 0.04 18.51 7.73
C VAL A 210 -0.12 17.52 8.88
N ASP A 211 0.88 16.73 9.16
CA ASP A 211 0.98 16.02 10.42
C ASP A 211 1.33 17.05 11.52
N ILE A 212 0.52 18.11 11.56
CA ILE A 212 0.67 19.19 12.56
C ILE A 212 0.14 18.63 13.87
N GLN A 213 1.08 18.32 14.72
CA GLN A 213 0.77 18.06 16.09
C GLN A 213 0.63 19.41 16.81
N PRO A 214 -0.39 19.59 17.64
CA PRO A 214 -0.43 20.74 18.55
C PRO A 214 0.87 20.81 19.35
N ALA A 215 1.43 21.99 19.49
CA ALA A 215 2.64 22.19 20.29
C ALA A 215 2.44 21.57 21.69
N GLY A 216 3.40 20.76 22.12
CA GLY A 216 3.37 20.08 23.43
C GLY A 216 2.66 18.73 23.48
N SER A 217 2.12 18.21 22.37
CA SER A 217 1.43 16.91 22.38
C SER A 217 2.36 15.67 22.38
N GLY A 218 3.67 15.86 22.44
CA GLY A 218 4.66 14.78 22.42
C GLY A 218 4.80 14.06 21.06
N PRO A 219 5.72 13.13 20.92
CA PRO A 219 5.96 12.44 19.65
C PRO A 219 4.81 11.47 19.34
N ARG A 220 3.78 11.95 18.68
CA ARG A 220 2.78 11.09 18.04
C ARG A 220 3.29 10.75 16.66
N GLY A 221 3.63 9.48 16.44
CA GLY A 221 4.07 9.03 15.13
C GLY A 221 2.93 9.05 14.11
N SER A 222 3.27 9.11 12.83
CA SER A 222 2.33 8.83 11.75
C SER A 222 1.70 7.43 11.94
N ALA A 223 0.55 7.18 11.33
CA ALA A 223 -0.08 5.86 11.38
C ALA A 223 0.90 4.75 10.92
N THR A 224 1.73 5.03 9.91
CA THR A 224 2.78 4.12 9.43
C THR A 224 3.82 3.82 10.52
N ARG A 225 4.31 4.85 11.22
CA ARG A 225 5.28 4.68 12.31
C ARG A 225 4.70 3.85 13.46
N ILE A 226 3.46 4.10 13.84
CA ILE A 226 2.79 3.34 14.90
C ILE A 226 2.59 1.88 14.46
N ALA A 227 2.13 1.66 13.23
CA ALA A 227 1.92 0.33 12.68
C ALA A 227 3.23 -0.48 12.60
N SER A 228 4.31 0.14 12.12
CA SER A 228 5.62 -0.53 12.02
C SER A 228 6.20 -0.88 13.38
N ALA A 229 6.14 0.05 14.35
CA ALA A 229 6.59 -0.22 15.72
C ALA A 229 5.82 -1.40 16.36
N ASP A 230 4.51 -1.44 16.15
CA ASP A 230 3.69 -2.57 16.61
C ASP A 230 4.04 -3.86 15.89
N ALA A 231 4.29 -3.82 14.59
CA ALA A 231 4.66 -5.02 13.82
C ALA A 231 6.01 -5.59 14.30
N PHE A 232 7.01 -4.76 14.50
CA PHE A 232 8.31 -5.17 15.04
C PHE A 232 8.16 -5.78 16.44
N ARG A 233 7.42 -5.12 17.31
CA ARG A 233 7.16 -5.61 18.67
C ARG A 233 6.43 -6.97 18.67
N LEU A 234 5.40 -7.13 17.84
CA LEU A 234 4.63 -8.38 17.74
C LEU A 234 5.44 -9.51 17.09
N ALA A 235 6.30 -9.18 16.14
CA ALA A 235 7.17 -10.13 15.48
C ALA A 235 8.38 -10.56 16.34
N GLY A 236 8.70 -9.78 17.38
CA GLY A 236 9.86 -9.99 18.24
C GLY A 236 11.20 -9.78 17.52
N ILE A 237 11.25 -8.80 16.61
CA ILE A 237 12.45 -8.42 15.83
C ILE A 237 12.59 -6.90 15.78
N GLY A 238 13.77 -6.41 15.39
CA GLY A 238 14.04 -5.00 15.11
C GLY A 238 14.21 -4.70 13.62
N PRO A 239 14.33 -3.42 13.25
CA PRO A 239 14.64 -3.02 11.88
C PRO A 239 15.96 -3.63 11.37
N GLU A 240 16.91 -3.85 12.25
CA GLU A 240 18.23 -4.45 11.97
C GLU A 240 18.16 -5.91 11.53
N ASP A 241 17.07 -6.60 11.83
CA ASP A 241 16.83 -7.99 11.43
C ASP A 241 16.22 -8.10 10.01
N ILE A 242 15.91 -6.97 9.37
CA ILE A 242 15.26 -6.96 8.05
C ILE A 242 16.31 -7.09 6.95
N ALA A 243 16.30 -8.20 6.24
CA ALA A 243 17.18 -8.42 5.10
C ALA A 243 16.63 -7.82 3.80
N VAL A 244 15.31 -7.80 3.63
CA VAL A 244 14.63 -7.24 2.45
C VAL A 244 13.37 -6.50 2.89
N ALA A 245 13.18 -5.29 2.41
CA ALA A 245 11.97 -4.51 2.59
C ALA A 245 11.32 -4.24 1.23
N GLN A 246 10.03 -4.54 1.12
CA GLN A 246 9.20 -4.12 0.01
C GLN A 246 8.20 -3.11 0.54
N LEU A 247 8.26 -1.91 -0.03
CA LEU A 247 7.46 -0.78 0.41
C LEU A 247 6.34 -0.50 -0.61
N GLN A 248 5.24 0.03 -0.12
CA GLN A 248 4.23 0.62 -0.99
C GLN A 248 4.66 2.06 -1.29
N ASP A 249 5.38 2.21 -2.37
CA ASP A 249 5.96 3.46 -2.85
C ASP A 249 5.12 4.05 -3.97
N THR A 250 4.00 4.68 -3.63
CA THR A 250 3.18 5.44 -4.59
C THR A 250 4.01 6.50 -5.30
N GLU A 251 5.01 7.02 -4.61
CA GLU A 251 5.97 8.01 -5.07
C GLU A 251 7.33 7.81 -4.38
N ALA A 252 8.37 8.36 -4.99
CA ALA A 252 9.75 8.15 -4.53
C ALA A 252 10.02 8.63 -3.10
N GLY A 253 9.27 9.60 -2.60
CA GLY A 253 9.43 10.13 -1.24
C GLY A 253 8.97 9.16 -0.16
N ALA A 254 8.02 8.27 -0.47
CA ALA A 254 7.51 7.30 0.50
C ALA A 254 8.60 6.32 0.99
N GLU A 255 9.61 6.05 0.16
CA GLU A 255 10.74 5.21 0.56
C GLU A 255 11.73 5.95 1.46
N ILE A 256 11.80 7.28 1.34
CA ILE A 256 12.75 8.12 2.11
C ILE A 256 12.19 8.42 3.51
N MET A 257 10.87 8.54 3.64
CA MET A 257 10.17 8.84 4.89
C MET A 257 9.95 7.61 5.77
#